data_4b4b843be4fba038ef1e9c11ab64e55f
#
_entry.id   4b4b843be4fba038ef1e9c11ab64e55f
#
_cell.length_a   1.000
_cell.length_b   1.000
_cell.length_c   1.000
_cell.angle_alpha   90.00
_cell.angle_beta   90.00
_cell.angle_gamma   90.00
#
_symmetry.space_group_name_H-M   'P 1'
#
loop_
_entity.id
_entity.type
_entity.pdbx_description
1 polymer ?
#
loop_
_entity_poly.entity_id
_entity_poly.type
_entity_poly.pdbx_seq_one_letter_code
_entity_poly.pdbx_strand_id
1 'polypeptide(L)'
;GTITPWNFPSALASRKIAPALAVGCTVVSRPADQTPLSLIGQFECLADAGVPPGVANLVIGKSRAVADAFFEHPAVRKISFTG
;
A
#
# COMPACT_ATOMS: atom_id res chain seq x y z
N GLY A 1 6.75 -0.31 -2.47
CA GLY A 1 5.52 0.25 -3.02
C GLY A 1 4.53 -0.82 -3.40
N THR A 2 3.24 -0.62 -3.12
CA THR A 2 2.19 -1.52 -3.59
C THR A 2 1.11 -0.75 -4.34
N ILE A 3 0.62 -1.35 -5.42
CA ILE A 3 -0.48 -0.84 -6.24
C ILE A 3 -1.46 -1.96 -6.49
N THR A 4 -2.73 -1.74 -6.19
CA THR A 4 -3.76 -2.78 -6.26
C THR A 4 -4.99 -2.34 -7.04
N PRO A 5 -5.71 -3.29 -7.69
CA PRO A 5 -6.93 -3.00 -8.44
C PRO A 5 -8.17 -2.92 -7.53
N TRP A 6 -9.29 -2.65 -8.16
CA TRP A 6 -10.58 -2.39 -7.50
C TRP A 6 -11.39 -3.63 -7.13
N ASN A 7 -11.18 -4.76 -7.78
CA ASN A 7 -12.09 -5.91 -7.69
C ASN A 7 -11.99 -6.72 -6.40
N PHE A 8 -10.83 -6.73 -5.75
CA PHE A 8 -10.63 -7.30 -4.41
C PHE A 8 -9.74 -6.37 -3.58
N PRO A 9 -10.21 -5.17 -3.24
CA PRO A 9 -9.35 -4.11 -2.74
C PRO A 9 -8.68 -4.46 -1.41
N SER A 10 -9.40 -5.12 -0.52
CA SER A 10 -8.87 -5.52 0.78
C SER A 10 -7.92 -6.71 0.67
N ALA A 11 -8.33 -7.78 0.02
CA ALA A 11 -7.56 -9.01 -0.08
C ALA A 11 -6.24 -8.83 -0.83
N LEU A 12 -6.27 -8.12 -1.96
CA LEU A 12 -5.07 -7.91 -2.77
C LEU A 12 -4.04 -7.01 -2.07
N ALA A 13 -4.51 -6.02 -1.34
CA ALA A 13 -3.64 -5.18 -0.52
C ALA A 13 -3.02 -5.98 0.64
N SER A 14 -3.84 -6.75 1.36
CA SER A 14 -3.37 -7.56 2.48
C SER A 14 -2.29 -8.55 2.08
N ARG A 15 -2.42 -9.19 0.92
CA ARG A 15 -1.42 -10.13 0.38
C ARG A 15 -0.06 -9.50 0.13
N LYS A 16 0.00 -8.20 -0.04
CA LYS A 16 1.23 -7.45 -0.26
C LYS A 16 1.77 -6.83 1.02
N ILE A 17 0.90 -6.25 1.82
CA ILE A 17 1.26 -5.53 3.04
C ILE A 17 1.71 -6.50 4.15
N ALA A 18 0.94 -7.55 4.40
CA ALA A 18 1.20 -8.46 5.50
C ALA A 18 2.57 -9.14 5.42
N PRO A 19 2.98 -9.76 4.30
CA PRO A 19 4.31 -10.35 4.22
C PRO A 19 5.43 -9.30 4.27
N ALA A 20 5.21 -8.10 3.75
CA ALA A 20 6.20 -7.02 3.85
C ALA A 20 6.45 -6.64 5.32
N LEU A 21 5.39 -6.43 6.10
CA LEU A 21 5.51 -6.10 7.51
C LEU A 21 6.10 -7.26 8.31
N ALA A 22 5.77 -8.49 7.97
CA ALA A 22 6.25 -9.68 8.65
C ALA A 22 7.78 -9.83 8.60
N VAL A 23 8.41 -9.37 7.52
CA VAL A 23 9.88 -9.41 7.35
C VAL A 23 10.57 -8.08 7.69
N GLY A 24 9.84 -7.15 8.28
CA GLY A 24 10.40 -5.87 8.75
C GLY A 24 10.51 -4.78 7.70
N CYS A 25 9.84 -4.91 6.54
CA CYS A 25 9.79 -3.87 5.54
C CYS A 25 8.77 -2.79 5.89
N THR A 26 9.03 -1.57 5.49
CA THR A 26 8.01 -0.52 5.45
C THR A 26 7.28 -0.56 4.11
N VAL A 27 6.05 -0.06 4.07
CA VAL A 27 5.24 -0.06 2.85
C VAL A 27 4.63 1.31 2.58
N VAL A 28 4.51 1.63 1.30
CA VAL A 28 3.67 2.70 0.78
C VAL A 28 2.67 2.06 -0.16
N SER A 29 1.39 2.16 0.15
CA SER A 29 0.31 1.47 -0.57
C SER A 29 -0.61 2.46 -1.27
N ARG A 30 -0.91 2.16 -2.53
CA ARG A 30 -1.85 2.92 -3.33
C ARG A 30 -3.03 2.04 -3.74
N PRO A 31 -4.25 2.31 -3.24
CA PRO A 31 -5.46 1.60 -3.67
C PRO A 31 -5.93 2.10 -5.03
N ALA A 32 -6.83 1.35 -5.67
CA ALA A 32 -7.53 1.83 -6.85
C ALA A 32 -8.42 3.03 -6.54
N ASP A 33 -8.57 3.93 -7.49
CA ASP A 33 -9.37 5.15 -7.31
C ASP A 33 -10.83 4.85 -6.96
N GLN A 34 -11.37 3.73 -7.47
CA GLN A 34 -12.75 3.34 -7.26
C GLN A 34 -13.02 2.79 -5.85
N THR A 35 -12.00 2.28 -5.15
CA THR A 35 -12.18 1.54 -3.90
C THR A 35 -11.14 1.90 -2.83
N PRO A 36 -10.99 3.18 -2.49
CA PRO A 36 -9.99 3.58 -1.49
C PRO A 36 -10.41 3.26 -0.06
N LEU A 37 -11.73 3.23 0.22
CA LEU A 37 -12.25 3.14 1.60
C LEU A 37 -11.86 1.83 2.30
N SER A 38 -11.83 0.72 1.57
CA SER A 38 -11.43 -0.58 2.14
C SER A 38 -10.00 -0.53 2.67
N LEU A 39 -9.10 0.08 1.90
CA LEU A 39 -7.71 0.19 2.31
C LEU A 39 -7.50 1.23 3.41
N ILE A 40 -8.24 2.33 3.37
CA ILE A 40 -8.24 3.30 4.47
C ILE A 40 -8.63 2.63 5.78
N GLY A 41 -9.71 1.84 5.77
CA GLY A 41 -10.15 1.07 6.95
C GLY A 41 -9.08 0.09 7.44
N GLN A 42 -8.39 -0.61 6.55
CA GLN A 42 -7.27 -1.49 6.93
C GLN A 42 -6.13 -0.71 7.59
N PHE A 43 -5.77 0.45 7.08
CA PHE A 43 -4.72 1.28 7.65
C PHE A 43 -5.10 1.86 9.01
N GLU A 44 -6.38 2.18 9.22
CA GLU A 44 -6.88 2.54 10.55
C GLU A 44 -6.73 1.36 11.53
N CYS A 45 -7.05 0.15 11.10
CA CYS A 45 -6.84 -1.05 11.92
C CYS A 45 -5.36 -1.28 12.25
N LEU A 46 -4.46 -1.07 11.30
CA LEU A 46 -3.02 -1.18 11.54
C LEU A 46 -2.54 -0.16 12.59
N ALA A 47 -3.02 1.07 12.50
CA ALA A 47 -2.71 2.10 13.49
C ALA A 47 -3.22 1.74 14.88
N ASP A 48 -4.47 1.27 14.98
CA ASP A 48 -5.08 0.83 16.24
C ASP A 48 -4.36 -0.38 16.85
N ALA A 49 -3.84 -1.26 15.99
CA ALA A 49 -3.06 -2.42 16.42
C ALA A 49 -1.65 -2.07 16.89
N GLY A 50 -1.22 -0.82 16.78
CA GLY A 50 0.07 -0.36 17.28
C GLY A 50 1.21 -0.36 16.25
N VAL A 51 0.90 -0.45 14.95
CA VAL A 51 1.94 -0.28 13.92
C VAL A 51 2.50 1.14 14.01
N PRO A 52 3.82 1.30 14.19
CA PRO A 52 4.40 2.62 14.39
C PRO A 52 4.19 3.55 13.19
N PRO A 53 4.09 4.87 13.43
CA PRO A 53 4.03 5.84 12.33
C PRO A 53 5.19 5.69 11.34
N GLY A 54 4.90 5.77 10.05
CA GLY A 54 5.90 5.66 9.00
C GLY A 54 6.19 4.23 8.52
N VAL A 55 5.70 3.21 9.21
CA VAL A 55 5.90 1.81 8.82
C VAL A 55 4.93 1.39 7.72
N ALA A 56 3.66 1.73 7.86
CA ALA A 56 2.65 1.49 6.84
C ALA A 56 2.01 2.81 6.42
N ASN A 57 2.13 3.15 5.15
CA ASN A 57 1.73 4.45 4.61
C ASN A 57 0.74 4.27 3.46
N LEU A 58 -0.28 5.11 3.43
CA LEU A 58 -1.33 5.10 2.41
C LEU A 58 -1.23 6.36 1.56
N VAL A 59 -1.26 6.18 0.24
CA VAL A 59 -1.23 7.26 -0.72
C VAL A 59 -2.46 7.16 -1.63
N ILE A 60 -3.21 8.23 -1.72
CA ILE A 60 -4.32 8.35 -2.66
C ILE A 60 -3.87 9.29 -3.78
N GLY A 61 -3.97 8.83 -5.01
CA GLY A 61 -3.54 9.63 -6.16
C GLY A 61 -3.59 8.88 -7.46
N LYS A 62 -3.32 9.58 -8.55
CA LYS A 62 -3.29 8.99 -9.89
C LYS A 62 -2.25 7.88 -9.97
N SER A 63 -2.66 6.72 -10.47
CA SER A 63 -1.82 5.52 -10.55
C SER A 63 -0.48 5.80 -11.23
N ARG A 64 -0.50 6.51 -12.34
CA ARG A 64 0.72 6.85 -13.09
C ARG A 64 1.69 7.68 -12.26
N ALA A 65 1.20 8.72 -11.61
CA ALA A 65 2.05 9.60 -10.81
C ALA A 65 2.70 8.85 -9.63
N VAL A 66 1.92 8.01 -8.95
CA VAL A 66 2.43 7.22 -7.83
C VAL A 66 3.42 6.16 -8.31
N ALA A 67 3.14 5.49 -9.42
CA ALA A 67 4.06 4.51 -10.01
C ALA A 67 5.39 5.15 -10.41
N ASP A 68 5.35 6.29 -11.09
CA ASP A 68 6.55 7.01 -11.49
C ASP A 68 7.39 7.40 -10.27
N ALA A 69 6.75 7.87 -9.20
CA ALA A 69 7.44 8.19 -7.95
C ALA A 69 8.10 6.95 -7.33
N PHE A 70 7.44 5.80 -7.35
CA PHE A 70 8.02 4.55 -6.87
C PHE A 70 9.24 4.13 -7.69
N PHE A 71 9.19 4.27 -9.02
CA PHE A 71 10.32 3.91 -9.88
C PHE A 71 11.52 4.84 -9.68
N GLU A 72 11.27 6.11 -9.43
CA GLU A 72 12.32 7.13 -9.35
C GLU A 72 12.99 7.19 -7.96
N HIS A 73 12.27 6.84 -6.89
CA HIS A 73 12.78 7.01 -5.53
C HIS A 73 13.68 5.85 -5.10
N PRO A 74 14.95 6.13 -4.76
CA PRO A 74 15.93 5.07 -4.45
C PRO A 74 15.59 4.27 -3.18
N ALA A 75 14.79 4.80 -2.27
CA ALA A 75 14.36 4.07 -1.08
C ALA A 75 13.30 2.99 -1.37
N VAL A 76 12.63 3.08 -2.51
CA VAL A 76 11.66 2.06 -2.95
C VAL A 76 12.42 0.92 -3.63
N ARG A 77 12.64 -0.15 -2.89
CA ARG A 77 13.44 -1.31 -3.33
C ARG A 77 12.63 -2.37 -4.04
N LYS A 78 11.33 -2.41 -3.80
CA LYS A 78 10.42 -3.38 -4.39
C LYS A 78 9.07 -2.74 -4.69
N ILE A 79 8.52 -3.09 -5.85
CA ILE A 79 7.15 -2.72 -6.22
C ILE A 79 6.37 -4.00 -6.42
N SER A 80 5.22 -4.11 -5.73
CA SER A 80 4.29 -5.20 -5.90
C SER A 80 3.01 -4.66 -6.52
N PHE A 81 2.74 -5.11 -7.74
CA PHE A 81 1.65 -4.61 -8.57
C PHE A 81 0.70 -5.73 -8.94
N THR A 82 -0.60 -5.45 -8.81
CA THR A 82 -1.68 -6.24 -9.40
C THR A 82 -2.65 -5.25 -10.03
N GLY A 83 -2.91 -5.39 -11.30
CA GLY A 83 -3.75 -4.44 -12.01
C GLY A 83 -4.46 -4.99 -13.20
#